data_61f291bdaa976ee9cca1f66d6c95804b
#
_entry.id   61f291bdaa976ee9cca1f66d6c95804b
#
_cell.length_a   1.000
_cell.length_b   1.000
_cell.length_c   1.000
_cell.angle_alpha   90.00
_cell.angle_beta   90.00
_cell.angle_gamma   90.00
#
_symmetry.space_group_name_H-M   'P 1'
#
loop_
_entity.id
_entity.type
_entity.pdbx_description
1 polymer ?
#
loop_
_entity_poly.entity_id
_entity_poly.type
_entity_poly.pdbx_seq_one_letter_code
_entity_poly.pdbx_strand_id
1 'polypeptide(L)'
;MSGGDVALAPLPQADGRPKPRPVVLLCQMPPFDDWLVCGVSTQLHQEVPGFDETIGPSHADFRRSGLKAASLIRLGFLAVLPAAQLHGRLGSIAPERHERLLERLGAFLQSRHKA
;
A
#
# COMPACT_ATOMS: atom_id res chain seq x y z
N MET A 1 2.15 13.60 6.02
CA MET A 1 1.71 12.23 5.65
C MET A 1 1.85 11.32 6.84
N SER A 2 0.93 10.37 6.96
CA SER A 2 0.87 9.44 8.09
C SER A 2 0.68 8.02 7.60
N GLY A 3 1.00 7.03 8.43
CA GLY A 3 0.69 5.64 8.12
C GLY A 3 -0.80 5.46 7.84
N GLY A 4 -1.11 4.70 6.80
CA GLY A 4 -2.48 4.54 6.32
C GLY A 4 -2.91 5.56 5.27
N ASP A 5 -2.11 6.57 5.00
CA ASP A 5 -2.41 7.48 3.90
C ASP A 5 -2.26 6.76 2.55
N VAL A 6 -3.08 7.20 1.59
CA VAL A 6 -2.99 6.77 0.20
C VAL A 6 -2.42 7.94 -0.58
N ALA A 7 -1.34 7.70 -1.30
CA ALA A 7 -0.63 8.73 -2.04
C ALA A 7 -0.30 8.26 -3.45
N LEU A 8 0.09 9.19 -4.31
CA LEU A 8 0.64 8.85 -5.63
C LEU A 8 2.16 8.80 -5.54
N ALA A 9 2.75 7.78 -6.14
CA ALA A 9 4.19 7.62 -6.19
C ALA A 9 4.62 6.98 -7.51
N PRO A 10 5.83 7.29 -8.01
CA PRO A 10 6.33 6.66 -9.22
C PRO A 10 6.70 5.20 -8.92
N LEU A 11 6.02 4.27 -9.58
CA LEU A 11 6.31 2.84 -9.45
C LEU A 11 6.70 2.30 -10.81
N PRO A 12 7.62 1.31 -10.86
CA PRO A 12 8.02 0.71 -12.13
C PRO A 12 6.85 -0.01 -12.79
N GLN A 13 6.80 0.06 -14.10
CA GLN A 13 5.83 -0.64 -14.93
C GLN A 13 6.51 -1.78 -15.66
N ALA A 14 5.70 -2.62 -16.33
CA ALA A 14 6.22 -3.75 -17.08
C ALA A 14 7.21 -3.33 -18.18
N ASP A 15 7.07 -2.12 -18.73
CA ASP A 15 7.96 -1.55 -19.73
C ASP A 15 9.20 -0.88 -19.14
N GLY A 16 9.36 -0.94 -17.84
CA GLY A 16 10.50 -0.36 -17.12
C GLY A 16 10.37 1.14 -16.83
N ARG A 17 9.31 1.80 -17.31
CA ARG A 17 9.13 3.24 -17.09
C ARG A 17 8.35 3.48 -15.79
N PRO A 18 8.81 4.41 -14.94
CA PRO A 18 8.03 4.78 -13.76
C PRO A 18 6.75 5.50 -14.18
N LYS A 19 5.65 5.21 -13.46
CA LYS A 19 4.38 5.85 -13.69
C LYS A 19 3.72 6.12 -12.34
N PRO A 20 3.09 7.30 -12.16
CA PRO A 20 2.39 7.57 -10.90
C PRO A 20 1.30 6.54 -10.65
N ARG A 21 1.36 5.92 -9.47
CA ARG A 21 0.41 4.89 -9.04
C ARG A 21 0.03 5.13 -7.59
N PRO A 22 -1.20 4.76 -7.20
CA PRO A 22 -1.54 4.81 -5.79
C PRO A 22 -0.71 3.82 -4.98
N VAL A 23 -0.30 4.26 -3.80
CA VAL A 23 0.37 3.41 -2.81
C VAL A 23 -0.27 3.67 -1.46
N VAL A 24 -0.18 2.68 -0.57
CA VAL A 24 -0.55 2.85 0.84
C VAL A 24 0.73 2.99 1.64
N LEU A 25 0.80 4.04 2.46
CA LEU A 25 1.93 4.28 3.35
C LEU A 25 1.79 3.36 4.55
N LEU A 26 2.78 2.47 4.73
CA LEU A 26 2.75 1.52 5.84
C LEU A 26 3.41 2.09 7.09
N CYS A 27 4.67 2.48 7.00
CA CYS A 27 5.41 3.08 8.12
C CYS A 27 6.66 3.79 7.62
N GLN A 28 7.23 4.63 8.47
CA GLN A 28 8.52 5.25 8.20
C GLN A 28 9.66 4.33 8.61
N MET A 29 10.74 4.37 7.86
CA MET A 29 11.89 3.50 8.07
C MET A 29 13.08 4.33 8.53
N PRO A 30 13.84 3.86 9.55
CA PRO A 30 15.06 4.52 9.94
C PRO A 30 16.13 4.36 8.86
N PRO A 31 17.15 5.21 8.80
CA PRO A 31 17.37 6.38 9.65
C PRO A 31 16.81 7.68 9.06
N PHE A 32 16.30 7.67 7.82
CA PHE A 32 15.94 8.90 7.10
C PHE A 32 14.45 9.17 7.05
N ASP A 33 13.64 8.35 7.74
CA ASP A 33 12.19 8.47 7.74
C ASP A 33 11.56 8.30 6.36
N ASP A 34 12.23 7.58 5.46
CA ASP A 34 11.64 7.17 4.19
C ASP A 34 10.41 6.29 4.44
N TRP A 35 9.48 6.32 3.51
CA TRP A 35 8.23 5.57 3.68
C TRP A 35 8.32 4.18 3.06
N LEU A 36 8.03 3.16 3.88
CA LEU A 36 7.71 1.84 3.36
C LEU A 36 6.28 1.89 2.86
N VAL A 37 6.09 1.58 1.58
CA VAL A 37 4.78 1.64 0.93
C VAL A 37 4.50 0.31 0.23
N CYS A 38 3.20 0.03 0.03
CA CYS A 38 2.79 -1.07 -0.84
C CYS A 38 1.92 -0.55 -1.98
N GLY A 39 1.99 -1.24 -3.12
CA GLY A 39 1.27 -0.83 -4.31
C GLY A 39 -0.21 -1.15 -4.26
N VAL A 40 -0.99 -0.37 -5.01
CA VAL A 40 -2.44 -0.56 -5.16
C VAL A 40 -2.72 -0.80 -6.64
N SER A 41 -3.50 -1.83 -6.93
CA SER A 41 -3.80 -2.27 -8.30
C SER A 41 -5.30 -2.46 -8.47
N THR A 42 -5.79 -2.30 -9.69
CA THR A 42 -7.19 -2.65 -10.02
C THR A 42 -7.33 -4.12 -10.46
N GLN A 43 -6.25 -4.88 -10.48
CA GLN A 43 -6.26 -6.28 -10.89
C GLN A 43 -6.66 -7.18 -9.71
N LEU A 44 -7.95 -7.20 -9.41
CA LEU A 44 -8.48 -7.89 -8.21
C LEU A 44 -8.20 -9.39 -8.22
N HIS A 45 -8.08 -9.99 -9.42
CA HIS A 45 -7.82 -11.43 -9.55
C HIS A 45 -6.43 -11.85 -9.07
N GLN A 46 -5.53 -10.88 -8.82
CA GLN A 46 -4.18 -11.17 -8.33
C GLN A 46 -4.13 -11.26 -6.80
N GLU A 47 -5.26 -11.14 -6.13
CA GLU A 47 -5.31 -11.19 -4.67
C GLU A 47 -4.71 -12.49 -4.13
N VAL A 48 -3.82 -12.35 -3.13
CA VAL A 48 -3.36 -13.47 -2.32
C VAL A 48 -4.24 -13.48 -1.07
N PRO A 49 -5.19 -14.45 -0.96
CA PRO A 49 -6.11 -14.48 0.18
C PRO A 49 -5.38 -14.55 1.51
N GLY A 50 -5.89 -13.78 2.50
CA GLY A 50 -5.28 -13.75 3.83
C GLY A 50 -4.03 -12.90 3.93
N PHE A 51 -3.51 -12.39 2.81
CA PHE A 51 -2.33 -11.52 2.77
C PHE A 51 -2.71 -10.13 2.25
N ASP A 52 -3.16 -10.06 0.99
CA ASP A 52 -3.62 -8.81 0.40
C ASP A 52 -5.01 -8.44 0.93
N GLU A 53 -5.42 -7.18 0.71
CA GLU A 53 -6.77 -6.74 1.02
C GLU A 53 -7.37 -6.03 -0.18
N THR A 54 -8.65 -6.33 -0.45
CA THR A 54 -9.43 -5.60 -1.44
C THR A 54 -10.17 -4.46 -0.73
N ILE A 55 -10.19 -3.28 -1.34
CA ILE A 55 -10.99 -2.16 -0.87
C ILE A 55 -11.90 -1.70 -2.00
N GLY A 56 -13.20 -1.65 -1.74
CA GLY A 56 -14.18 -1.31 -2.75
C GLY A 56 -15.34 -0.52 -2.19
N PRO A 57 -16.31 -0.13 -3.06
CA PRO A 57 -17.41 0.75 -2.67
C PRO A 57 -18.25 0.29 -1.48
N SER A 58 -18.28 -1.01 -1.20
CA SER A 58 -19.00 -1.54 -0.05
C SER A 58 -18.28 -1.34 1.28
N HIS A 59 -17.02 -0.94 1.26
CA HIS A 59 -16.24 -0.74 2.47
C HIS A 59 -16.37 0.69 2.98
N ALA A 60 -16.44 0.83 4.31
CA ALA A 60 -16.66 2.14 4.93
C ALA A 60 -15.55 3.13 4.64
N ASP A 61 -14.33 2.65 4.43
CA ASP A 61 -13.17 3.52 4.19
C ASP A 61 -12.89 3.77 2.69
N PHE A 62 -13.73 3.26 1.79
CA PHE A 62 -13.47 3.42 0.36
C PHE A 62 -13.44 4.89 -0.07
N ARG A 63 -14.44 5.66 0.32
CA ARG A 63 -14.52 7.08 -0.09
C ARG A 63 -13.35 7.88 0.44
N ARG A 64 -13.01 7.69 1.71
CA ARG A 64 -11.90 8.44 2.32
C ARG A 64 -10.54 8.05 1.77
N SER A 65 -10.43 6.87 1.14
CA SER A 65 -9.17 6.43 0.53
C SER A 65 -8.79 7.25 -0.69
N GLY A 66 -9.76 7.90 -1.33
CA GLY A 66 -9.53 8.64 -2.56
C GLY A 66 -9.37 7.78 -3.79
N LEU A 67 -9.50 6.46 -3.66
CA LEU A 67 -9.44 5.54 -4.80
C LEU A 67 -10.73 5.63 -5.60
N LYS A 68 -10.62 5.50 -6.93
CA LYS A 68 -11.76 5.70 -7.84
C LYS A 68 -12.52 4.43 -8.16
N ALA A 69 -11.89 3.27 -7.96
CA ALA A 69 -12.47 1.98 -8.28
C ALA A 69 -12.03 0.95 -7.24
N ALA A 70 -12.78 -0.15 -7.17
CA ALA A 70 -12.39 -1.28 -6.33
C ALA A 70 -10.94 -1.64 -6.64
N SER A 71 -10.13 -1.79 -5.62
CA SER A 71 -8.69 -1.92 -5.75
C SER A 71 -8.16 -3.00 -4.83
N LEU A 72 -7.00 -3.53 -5.20
CA LEU A 72 -6.27 -4.52 -4.44
C LEU A 72 -5.06 -3.84 -3.81
N ILE A 73 -4.98 -3.90 -2.49
CA ILE A 73 -3.81 -3.43 -1.73
C ILE A 73 -2.84 -4.60 -1.65
N ARG A 74 -1.71 -4.48 -2.34
CA ARG A 74 -0.78 -5.60 -2.54
C ARG A 74 0.40 -5.51 -1.59
N LEU A 75 0.40 -6.32 -0.54
CA LEU A 75 1.52 -6.38 0.41
C LEU A 75 2.78 -6.99 -0.19
N GLY A 76 2.66 -7.72 -1.29
CA GLY A 76 3.84 -8.26 -1.97
C GLY A 76 4.52 -7.27 -2.90
N PHE A 77 3.96 -6.09 -3.10
CA PHE A 77 4.55 -5.05 -3.93
C PHE A 77 5.02 -3.90 -3.04
N LEU A 78 6.23 -4.02 -2.53
CA LEU A 78 6.78 -3.10 -1.54
C LEU A 78 7.86 -2.21 -2.15
N ALA A 79 7.95 -0.98 -1.65
CA ALA A 79 9.03 -0.08 -1.97
C ALA A 79 9.32 0.80 -0.76
N VAL A 80 10.54 1.31 -0.67
CA VAL A 80 10.91 2.34 0.31
C VAL A 80 11.25 3.59 -0.47
N LEU A 81 10.49 4.65 -0.21
CA LEU A 81 10.57 5.89 -1.00
C LEU A 81 10.80 7.10 -0.09
N PRO A 82 11.69 8.03 -0.52
CA PRO A 82 11.79 9.31 0.17
C PRO A 82 10.47 10.08 0.08
N ALA A 83 10.16 10.86 1.10
CA ALA A 83 8.93 11.66 1.12
C ALA A 83 8.80 12.55 -0.12
N ALA A 84 9.92 13.03 -0.67
CA ALA A 84 9.92 13.87 -1.86
C ALA A 84 9.37 13.18 -3.10
N GLN A 85 9.32 11.85 -3.13
CA GLN A 85 8.77 11.09 -4.25
C GLN A 85 7.27 10.82 -4.11
N LEU A 86 6.66 11.22 -3.02
CA LEU A 86 5.21 11.11 -2.84
C LEU A 86 4.57 12.36 -3.45
N HIS A 87 3.78 12.17 -4.52
CA HIS A 87 3.29 13.28 -5.34
C HIS A 87 1.96 13.86 -4.88
N GLY A 88 1.48 13.48 -3.73
CA GLY A 88 0.25 14.03 -3.18
C GLY A 88 -0.55 12.95 -2.47
N ARG A 89 -1.33 13.41 -1.49
CA ARG A 89 -2.20 12.54 -0.71
C ARG A 89 -3.56 12.47 -1.39
N LEU A 90 -4.00 11.24 -1.71
CA LEU A 90 -5.33 11.00 -2.24
C LEU A 90 -6.36 10.87 -1.12
N GLY A 91 -5.98 10.30 0.00
CA GLY A 91 -6.86 10.03 1.11
C GLY A 91 -6.18 9.13 2.13
N SER A 92 -6.98 8.33 2.83
CA SER A 92 -6.48 7.39 3.82
C SER A 92 -7.40 6.19 3.95
N ILE A 93 -6.83 5.05 4.36
CA ILE A 93 -7.61 3.87 4.72
C ILE A 93 -7.96 3.93 6.21
N ALA A 94 -8.89 3.08 6.64
CA ALA A 94 -9.27 3.01 8.05
C ALA A 94 -8.07 2.58 8.91
N PRO A 95 -7.95 3.10 10.13
CA PRO A 95 -6.87 2.68 11.04
C PRO A 95 -6.84 1.17 11.26
N GLU A 96 -8.01 0.53 11.34
CA GLU A 96 -8.11 -0.92 11.53
C GLU A 96 -7.54 -1.69 10.35
N ARG A 97 -7.77 -1.19 9.13
CA ARG A 97 -7.20 -1.80 7.93
C ARG A 97 -5.69 -1.64 7.90
N HIS A 98 -5.21 -0.45 8.22
CA HIS A 98 -3.78 -0.18 8.29
C HIS A 98 -3.10 -1.12 9.29
N GLU A 99 -3.68 -1.28 10.47
CA GLU A 99 -3.16 -2.18 11.49
C GLU A 99 -3.11 -3.63 10.99
N ARG A 100 -4.18 -4.10 10.33
CA ARG A 100 -4.19 -5.45 9.77
C ARG A 100 -3.10 -5.66 8.72
N LEU A 101 -2.87 -4.66 7.86
CA LEU A 101 -1.82 -4.75 6.85
C LEU A 101 -0.44 -4.88 7.50
N LEU A 102 -0.17 -4.10 8.53
CA LEU A 102 1.10 -4.18 9.27
C LEU A 102 1.26 -5.55 9.93
N GLU A 103 0.20 -6.04 10.57
CA GLU A 103 0.22 -7.36 11.22
C GLU A 103 0.48 -8.48 10.23
N ARG A 104 -0.20 -8.45 9.08
CA ARG A 104 -0.05 -9.48 8.05
C ARG A 104 1.35 -9.48 7.46
N LEU A 105 1.89 -8.31 7.16
CA LEU A 105 3.23 -8.21 6.63
C LEU A 105 4.26 -8.69 7.65
N GLY A 106 4.13 -8.24 8.89
CA GLY A 106 5.03 -8.65 9.98
C GLY A 106 4.99 -10.15 10.20
N ALA A 107 3.79 -10.75 10.25
CA ALA A 107 3.62 -12.19 10.42
C ALA A 107 4.22 -12.96 9.25
N PHE A 108 4.02 -12.48 8.03
CA PHE A 108 4.60 -13.12 6.85
C PHE A 108 6.13 -13.12 6.91
N LEU A 109 6.72 -11.96 7.19
CA LEU A 109 8.18 -11.84 7.27
C LEU A 109 8.73 -12.73 8.39
N GLN A 110 8.06 -12.74 9.54
CA GLN A 110 8.48 -13.56 10.67
C GLN A 110 8.44 -15.05 10.33
N SER A 111 7.44 -15.49 9.54
CA SER A 111 7.30 -16.89 9.16
C SER A 111 8.39 -17.36 8.22
N ARG A 112 9.15 -16.47 7.58
CA ARG A 112 10.19 -16.83 6.60
C ARG A 112 11.56 -17.08 7.19
N HIS A 113 11.78 -16.76 8.46
CA HIS A 113 13.11 -16.92 9.05
C HIS A 113 13.57 -18.38 9.11
N LYS A 114 12.65 -19.34 8.97
CA LYS A 114 12.95 -20.79 8.97
C LYS A 114 13.09 -21.38 7.57
N ALA A 115 12.91 -20.58 6.56
CA ALA A 115 12.95 -21.06 5.17
C ALA A 115 14.36 -21.39 4.70
#